data_ca06f26adc9d6c1bf298b41fa570bb05
#
_entry.id   ca06f26adc9d6c1bf298b41fa570bb05
#
_cell.length_a   1.000
_cell.length_b   1.000
_cell.length_c   1.000
_cell.angle_alpha   90.00
_cell.angle_beta   90.00
_cell.angle_gamma   90.00
#
_symmetry.space_group_name_H-M   'P 1'
#
loop_
_entity.id
_entity.type
_entity.pdbx_description
1 polymer ?
#
loop_
_entity_poly.entity_id
_entity_poly.type
_entity_poly.pdbx_seq_one_letter_code
_entity_poly.pdbx_strand_id
1 'polypeptide(L)'
;RKVSEAAKQGRGRGDIPKRLMLLRISIPVLAGALAFFAGASAATAQQVGPTIVVDAATGQVLQSDRGGMPWLPASLTKMMTTYVALRQVRAGRATMNSGLVVSQRAARSAPSKMGFRIGTVVTLDNALKMIMVKSANDISVTIAEGLGGSVENFAAMMNAEARRLGMSGTRFINPNGLPGAGQQTTARDMALLAYAMMREFPEHSLLWRMPAIRYGNRVMRNPNHLIGRYQGADGFKTGFTCASGFNVVATATRGGRKLIV
;
A
#
# COMPACT_ATOMS: atom_id res chain seq x y z
N ARG A 1 -42.95 -43.52 -17.85
CA ARG A 1 -43.74 -44.13 -18.94
C ARG A 1 -43.00 -43.94 -20.24
N LYS A 2 -42.52 -45.10 -20.73
CA LYS A 2 -42.53 -45.71 -22.08
C LYS A 2 -41.60 -44.99 -23.09
N VAL A 3 -40.43 -45.61 -23.43
CA VAL A 3 -40.26 -46.81 -24.29
C VAL A 3 -40.49 -46.47 -25.77
N SER A 4 -39.46 -46.58 -26.63
CA SER A 4 -39.21 -47.69 -27.57
C SER A 4 -38.17 -47.26 -28.57
N GLU A 5 -36.96 -47.79 -28.71
CA GLU A 5 -36.63 -49.04 -29.46
C GLU A 5 -36.98 -49.03 -30.96
N ALA A 6 -36.00 -49.13 -31.80
CA ALA A 6 -35.73 -50.22 -32.78
C ALA A 6 -34.88 -49.65 -33.93
N ALA A 7 -33.82 -50.18 -34.28
CA ALA A 7 -33.32 -51.43 -34.79
C ALA A 7 -32.89 -51.35 -36.26
N LYS A 8 -31.64 -51.66 -36.51
CA LYS A 8 -31.03 -52.72 -37.32
C LYS A 8 -31.06 -52.65 -38.87
N GLN A 9 -29.86 -52.98 -39.36
CA GLN A 9 -29.49 -53.69 -40.63
C GLN A 9 -29.26 -52.79 -41.85
N GLY A 10 -28.15 -52.91 -42.61
CA GLY A 10 -27.64 -54.06 -43.24
C GLY A 10 -26.26 -53.86 -43.96
N ARG A 11 -25.67 -54.97 -44.18
CA ARG A 11 -24.37 -55.22 -44.80
C ARG A 11 -24.33 -54.90 -46.27
N GLY A 12 -23.12 -54.50 -46.79
CA GLY A 12 -22.76 -54.55 -48.19
C GLY A 12 -21.23 -54.62 -48.34
N ARG A 13 -20.72 -55.83 -48.57
CA ARG A 13 -19.36 -56.08 -49.06
C ARG A 13 -19.31 -55.70 -50.56
N GLY A 14 -18.25 -55.02 -50.97
CA GLY A 14 -17.96 -54.76 -52.35
C GLY A 14 -16.44 -54.65 -52.59
N ASP A 15 -15.98 -55.48 -53.46
CA ASP A 15 -14.61 -55.89 -53.74
C ASP A 15 -13.65 -54.80 -54.24
N ILE A 16 -12.38 -55.05 -53.96
CA ILE A 16 -11.21 -54.30 -54.45
C ILE A 16 -10.85 -54.76 -55.87
N PRO A 17 -10.41 -53.90 -56.76
CA PRO A 17 -9.38 -54.27 -57.73
C PRO A 17 -8.07 -53.50 -57.54
N LYS A 18 -7.04 -54.27 -57.37
CA LYS A 18 -5.63 -53.85 -57.45
C LYS A 18 -5.31 -53.29 -58.83
N ARG A 19 -4.89 -52.04 -58.89
CA ARG A 19 -4.00 -51.57 -59.96
C ARG A 19 -2.90 -50.73 -59.37
N LEU A 20 -1.74 -51.32 -59.36
CA LEU A 20 -0.47 -50.76 -59.06
C LEU A 20 -0.11 -49.73 -60.17
N MET A 21 -0.03 -48.45 -59.79
CA MET A 21 0.56 -47.44 -60.67
C MET A 21 1.58 -46.65 -59.88
N LEU A 22 2.87 -47.01 -60.12
CA LEU A 22 4.04 -46.33 -59.58
C LEU A 22 4.12 -44.91 -60.15
N LEU A 23 3.69 -43.91 -59.41
CA LEU A 23 3.96 -42.52 -59.74
C LEU A 23 5.14 -42.07 -58.89
N ARG A 24 6.31 -41.92 -59.51
CA ARG A 24 7.48 -41.30 -58.91
C ARG A 24 7.20 -39.82 -58.74
N ILE A 25 6.88 -39.40 -57.54
CA ILE A 25 6.81 -37.97 -57.19
C ILE A 25 8.15 -37.60 -56.60
N SER A 26 8.94 -36.83 -57.34
CA SER A 26 10.14 -36.16 -56.85
C SER A 26 9.74 -35.09 -55.84
N ILE A 27 10.09 -35.28 -54.58
CA ILE A 27 9.87 -34.28 -53.52
C ILE A 27 11.06 -33.31 -53.56
N PRO A 28 10.86 -32.03 -53.85
CA PRO A 28 11.93 -31.06 -53.65
C PRO A 28 12.10 -30.88 -52.13
N VAL A 29 13.32 -31.11 -51.65
CA VAL A 29 13.74 -30.81 -50.30
C VAL A 29 13.71 -29.28 -50.13
N LEU A 30 12.63 -28.75 -49.60
CA LEU A 30 12.54 -27.37 -49.20
C LEU A 30 13.14 -27.28 -47.79
N ALA A 31 14.42 -26.91 -47.70
CA ALA A 31 15.10 -26.58 -46.45
C ALA A 31 14.48 -25.29 -45.88
N GLY A 32 13.38 -25.42 -45.15
CA GLY A 32 12.79 -24.35 -44.37
C GLY A 32 13.68 -24.08 -43.15
N ALA A 33 14.47 -23.00 -43.19
CA ALA A 33 15.14 -22.48 -42.02
C ALA A 33 14.05 -22.03 -41.00
N LEU A 34 13.79 -22.86 -39.99
CA LEU A 34 13.05 -22.43 -38.79
C LEU A 34 13.94 -21.43 -38.03
N ALA A 35 13.75 -20.14 -38.32
CA ALA A 35 14.21 -19.08 -37.44
C ALA A 35 13.43 -19.15 -36.14
N PHE A 36 13.99 -19.82 -35.13
CA PHE A 36 13.56 -19.69 -33.77
C PHE A 36 13.81 -18.24 -33.34
N PHE A 37 12.78 -17.37 -33.47
CA PHE A 37 12.74 -16.15 -32.71
C PHE A 37 12.60 -16.55 -31.23
N ALA A 38 13.74 -16.72 -30.57
CA ALA A 38 13.81 -16.69 -29.12
C ALA A 38 13.46 -15.26 -28.73
N GLY A 39 12.16 -15.01 -28.58
CA GLY A 39 11.65 -13.84 -27.88
C GLY A 39 12.19 -13.88 -26.46
N ALA A 40 13.34 -13.26 -26.24
CA ALA A 40 13.80 -12.94 -24.91
C ALA A 40 12.75 -12.00 -24.32
N SER A 41 11.78 -12.58 -23.61
CA SER A 41 10.95 -11.81 -22.69
C SER A 41 11.94 -11.15 -21.73
N ALA A 42 12.24 -9.88 -21.96
CA ALA A 42 12.92 -9.06 -20.99
C ALA A 42 12.03 -9.12 -19.74
N ALA A 43 12.41 -9.97 -18.80
CA ALA A 43 11.85 -9.93 -17.46
C ALA A 43 12.09 -8.49 -17.02
N THR A 44 11.04 -7.68 -17.00
CA THR A 44 11.10 -6.35 -16.40
C THR A 44 11.49 -6.59 -14.96
N ALA A 45 12.77 -6.38 -14.65
CA ALA A 45 13.26 -6.43 -13.29
C ALA A 45 12.34 -5.50 -12.50
N GLN A 46 11.60 -6.07 -11.55
CA GLN A 46 10.71 -5.31 -10.70
C GLN A 46 11.58 -4.22 -10.06
N GLN A 47 11.32 -2.96 -10.42
CA GLN A 47 12.16 -1.87 -10.00
C GLN A 47 12.07 -1.80 -8.47
N VAL A 48 13.13 -2.23 -7.80
CA VAL A 48 13.23 -2.15 -6.34
C VAL A 48 13.14 -0.67 -5.97
N GLY A 49 12.16 -0.31 -5.14
CA GLY A 49 11.95 1.06 -4.70
C GLY A 49 13.15 1.59 -3.89
N PRO A 50 13.23 2.91 -3.66
CA PRO A 50 14.28 3.50 -2.85
C PRO A 50 14.24 2.98 -1.41
N THR A 51 15.40 2.74 -0.83
CA THR A 51 15.53 2.25 0.57
C THR A 51 16.51 3.08 1.38
N ILE A 52 16.27 3.14 2.69
CA ILE A 52 17.17 3.74 3.66
C ILE A 52 17.10 2.98 4.98
N VAL A 53 18.23 2.87 5.67
CA VAL A 53 18.32 2.33 7.02
C VAL A 53 18.98 3.38 7.90
N VAL A 54 18.31 3.72 9.00
CA VAL A 54 18.75 4.77 9.93
C VAL A 54 18.82 4.22 11.35
N ASP A 55 19.85 4.56 12.08
CA ASP A 55 19.94 4.34 13.53
C ASP A 55 18.99 5.32 14.24
N ALA A 56 18.04 4.78 14.98
CA ALA A 56 16.99 5.59 15.62
C ALA A 56 17.48 6.39 16.84
N ALA A 57 18.63 6.06 17.40
CA ALA A 57 19.21 6.80 18.54
C ALA A 57 19.98 8.03 18.05
N THR A 58 20.76 7.86 16.99
CA THR A 58 21.71 8.89 16.51
C THR A 58 21.19 9.67 15.29
N GLY A 59 20.24 9.09 14.54
CA GLY A 59 19.82 9.62 13.24
C GLY A 59 20.82 9.31 12.11
N GLN A 60 21.89 8.53 12.39
CA GLN A 60 22.88 8.17 11.39
C GLN A 60 22.29 7.28 10.31
N VAL A 61 22.54 7.62 9.05
CA VAL A 61 22.23 6.76 7.91
C VAL A 61 23.25 5.63 7.84
N LEU A 62 22.79 4.39 7.96
CA LEU A 62 23.61 3.18 7.93
C LEU A 62 23.70 2.59 6.53
N GLN A 63 22.61 2.72 5.76
CA GLN A 63 22.51 2.27 4.38
C GLN A 63 21.53 3.15 3.63
N SER A 64 21.83 3.44 2.37
CA SER A 64 20.92 4.16 1.47
C SER A 64 21.11 3.67 0.05
N ASP A 65 20.01 3.21 -0.57
CA ASP A 65 19.92 2.99 -2.02
C ASP A 65 18.85 3.93 -2.56
N ARG A 66 19.28 4.93 -3.35
CA ARG A 66 18.41 5.95 -3.95
C ARG A 66 17.48 6.63 -2.93
N GLY A 67 17.88 6.73 -1.65
CA GLY A 67 17.05 7.21 -0.56
C GLY A 67 16.43 8.59 -0.77
N GLY A 68 17.01 9.45 -1.61
CA GLY A 68 16.48 10.76 -2.02
C GLY A 68 15.60 10.74 -3.29
N MET A 69 15.40 9.58 -3.92
CA MET A 69 14.60 9.47 -5.14
C MET A 69 13.13 9.76 -4.86
N PRO A 70 12.48 10.63 -5.66
CA PRO A 70 11.04 10.86 -5.55
C PRO A 70 10.24 9.57 -5.74
N TRP A 71 9.28 9.35 -4.84
CA TRP A 71 8.44 8.17 -4.84
C TRP A 71 7.02 8.51 -4.38
N LEU A 72 6.04 7.67 -4.76
CA LEU A 72 4.66 7.85 -4.31
C LEU A 72 4.50 7.25 -2.90
N PRO A 73 4.08 8.05 -1.90
CA PRO A 73 4.01 7.59 -0.51
C PRO A 73 2.91 6.55 -0.26
N ALA A 74 1.86 6.52 -1.07
CA ALA A 74 0.64 5.77 -0.76
C ALA A 74 0.21 6.04 0.69
N SER A 75 -0.28 5.02 1.41
CA SER A 75 -0.75 5.19 2.80
C SER A 75 0.32 5.49 3.84
N LEU A 76 1.61 5.58 3.48
CA LEU A 76 2.62 6.16 4.38
C LEU A 76 2.30 7.63 4.70
N THR A 77 1.59 8.33 3.82
CA THR A 77 1.04 9.69 4.04
C THR A 77 0.32 9.83 5.39
N LYS A 78 -0.34 8.76 5.85
CA LYS A 78 -1.09 8.77 7.13
C LYS A 78 -0.18 8.92 8.36
N MET A 79 1.12 8.68 8.22
CA MET A 79 2.09 9.01 9.25
C MET A 79 2.13 10.53 9.47
N MET A 80 2.18 11.33 8.37
CA MET A 80 2.13 12.78 8.47
C MET A 80 0.77 13.27 8.98
N THR A 81 -0.34 12.64 8.57
CA THR A 81 -1.67 12.94 9.12
C THR A 81 -1.71 12.73 10.64
N THR A 82 -1.16 11.61 11.13
CA THR A 82 -1.02 11.33 12.56
C THR A 82 -0.12 12.36 13.24
N TYR A 83 1.02 12.67 12.63
CA TYR A 83 1.97 13.63 13.17
C TYR A 83 1.35 15.01 13.35
N VAL A 84 0.69 15.56 12.32
CA VAL A 84 -0.01 16.85 12.38
C VAL A 84 -1.09 16.83 13.46
N ALA A 85 -1.89 15.76 13.55
CA ALA A 85 -2.92 15.63 14.57
C ALA A 85 -2.34 15.67 15.99
N LEU A 86 -1.25 14.95 16.24
CA LEU A 86 -0.55 14.98 17.54
C LEU A 86 0.06 16.35 17.83
N ARG A 87 0.54 17.07 16.81
CA ARG A 87 0.99 18.46 16.95
C ARG A 87 -0.15 19.41 17.38
N GLN A 88 -1.37 19.20 16.82
CA GLN A 88 -2.57 19.96 17.24
C GLN A 88 -2.93 19.69 18.68
N VAL A 89 -2.85 18.42 19.12
CA VAL A 89 -3.10 18.04 20.53
C VAL A 89 -2.05 18.68 21.45
N ARG A 90 -0.77 18.58 21.13
CA ARG A 90 0.31 19.19 21.93
C ARG A 90 0.20 20.72 22.02
N ALA A 91 -0.34 21.36 20.99
CA ALA A 91 -0.56 22.80 20.97
C ALA A 91 -1.88 23.23 21.65
N GLY A 92 -2.61 22.29 22.26
CA GLY A 92 -3.90 22.56 22.94
C GLY A 92 -5.05 22.93 22.00
N ARG A 93 -4.88 22.78 20.67
CA ARG A 93 -5.94 23.09 19.69
C ARG A 93 -6.91 21.93 19.46
N ALA A 94 -6.58 20.75 19.96
CA ALA A 94 -7.44 19.58 20.00
C ALA A 94 -7.09 18.73 21.22
N THR A 95 -7.94 17.75 21.53
CA THR A 95 -7.66 16.71 22.51
C THR A 95 -7.88 15.33 21.89
N MET A 96 -7.36 14.27 22.49
CA MET A 96 -7.62 12.90 22.02
C MET A 96 -9.13 12.56 22.05
N ASN A 97 -9.92 13.26 22.88
CA ASN A 97 -11.37 13.11 22.96
C ASN A 97 -12.15 14.02 22.00
N SER A 98 -11.47 14.88 21.22
CA SER A 98 -12.16 15.74 20.24
C SER A 98 -12.99 14.90 19.29
N GLY A 99 -14.28 15.22 19.16
CA GLY A 99 -15.22 14.57 18.25
C GLY A 99 -15.03 15.08 16.82
N LEU A 100 -14.82 14.16 15.89
CA LEU A 100 -14.66 14.43 14.47
C LEU A 100 -15.84 13.85 13.71
N VAL A 101 -16.48 14.64 12.85
CA VAL A 101 -17.70 14.25 12.14
C VAL A 101 -17.35 13.68 10.77
N VAL A 102 -17.85 12.49 10.47
CA VAL A 102 -17.72 11.88 9.14
C VAL A 102 -18.57 12.65 8.12
N SER A 103 -17.92 13.35 7.20
CA SER A 103 -18.57 14.13 6.14
C SER A 103 -18.99 13.26 4.96
N GLN A 104 -19.76 13.84 4.04
CA GLN A 104 -20.05 13.21 2.75
C GLN A 104 -18.77 12.96 1.94
N ARG A 105 -17.81 13.89 1.96
CA ARG A 105 -16.50 13.74 1.30
C ARG A 105 -15.73 12.55 1.88
N ALA A 106 -15.67 12.45 3.20
CA ALA A 106 -15.02 11.34 3.89
C ALA A 106 -15.67 10.01 3.51
N ALA A 107 -17.01 9.90 3.59
CA ALA A 107 -17.73 8.67 3.27
C ALA A 107 -17.56 8.20 1.82
N ARG A 108 -17.30 9.11 0.87
CA ARG A 108 -17.03 8.81 -0.57
C ARG A 108 -15.59 8.39 -0.84
N SER A 109 -14.69 8.42 0.16
CA SER A 109 -13.30 8.00 -0.02
C SER A 109 -13.21 6.59 -0.58
N ALA A 110 -12.24 6.37 -1.48
CA ALA A 110 -11.92 5.04 -1.98
C ALA A 110 -11.42 4.12 -0.84
N PRO A 111 -11.57 2.81 -0.93
CA PRO A 111 -11.01 1.85 0.02
C PRO A 111 -9.47 1.97 0.15
N SER A 112 -8.88 1.61 1.30
CA SER A 112 -9.47 1.02 2.51
C SER A 112 -10.21 2.06 3.35
N LYS A 113 -11.32 1.68 3.99
CA LYS A 113 -12.12 2.59 4.81
C LYS A 113 -12.84 1.87 5.96
N MET A 114 -13.32 2.62 6.95
CA MET A 114 -14.19 2.11 8.02
C MET A 114 -15.61 1.96 7.53
N GLY A 115 -16.08 2.84 6.65
CA GLY A 115 -17.42 2.82 6.08
C GLY A 115 -18.50 3.32 7.03
N PHE A 116 -18.19 4.29 7.88
CA PHE A 116 -19.18 4.91 8.77
C PHE A 116 -20.21 5.72 7.99
N ARG A 117 -21.39 5.86 8.56
CA ARG A 117 -22.45 6.73 8.04
C ARG A 117 -22.04 8.20 8.18
N ILE A 118 -22.49 9.03 7.24
CA ILE A 118 -22.36 10.49 7.32
C ILE A 118 -22.99 10.97 8.66
N GLY A 119 -22.32 11.91 9.32
CA GLY A 119 -22.72 12.42 10.62
C GLY A 119 -22.22 11.59 11.82
N THR A 120 -21.62 10.41 11.60
CA THR A 120 -20.99 9.64 12.69
C THR A 120 -19.88 10.47 13.31
N VAL A 121 -19.88 10.56 14.65
CA VAL A 121 -18.82 11.21 15.41
C VAL A 121 -17.81 10.18 15.88
N VAL A 122 -16.53 10.42 15.60
CA VAL A 122 -15.40 9.57 16.00
C VAL A 122 -14.43 10.41 16.82
N THR A 123 -13.98 9.92 17.97
CA THR A 123 -12.94 10.62 18.74
C THR A 123 -11.61 10.60 17.99
N LEU A 124 -10.79 11.64 18.18
CA LEU A 124 -9.47 11.72 17.54
C LEU A 124 -8.60 10.50 17.88
N ASP A 125 -8.62 10.03 19.12
CA ASP A 125 -7.92 8.82 19.56
C ASP A 125 -8.30 7.60 18.71
N ASN A 126 -9.60 7.33 18.55
CA ASN A 126 -10.07 6.23 17.73
C ASN A 126 -9.74 6.44 16.25
N ALA A 127 -9.86 7.68 15.76
CA ALA A 127 -9.53 8.02 14.38
C ALA A 127 -8.06 7.72 14.07
N LEU A 128 -7.12 8.09 14.95
CA LEU A 128 -5.69 7.80 14.80
C LEU A 128 -5.41 6.29 14.78
N LYS A 129 -6.02 5.53 15.67
CA LYS A 129 -5.94 4.05 15.68
C LYS A 129 -6.44 3.46 14.37
N MET A 130 -7.56 3.94 13.83
CA MET A 130 -8.14 3.46 12.58
C MET A 130 -7.25 3.77 11.36
N ILE A 131 -6.63 4.94 11.29
CA ILE A 131 -5.75 5.28 10.16
C ILE A 131 -4.39 4.55 10.22
N MET A 132 -3.87 4.31 11.43
CA MET A 132 -2.59 3.61 11.58
C MET A 132 -2.73 2.10 11.38
N VAL A 133 -3.78 1.47 11.90
CA VAL A 133 -3.98 0.02 11.83
C VAL A 133 -4.74 -0.39 10.57
N LYS A 134 -5.94 0.13 10.33
CA LYS A 134 -6.78 -0.24 9.18
C LYS A 134 -6.43 0.53 7.91
N SER A 135 -5.62 1.59 8.04
CA SER A 135 -5.28 2.48 6.92
C SER A 135 -6.49 3.18 6.29
N ALA A 136 -7.50 3.52 7.11
CA ALA A 136 -8.81 4.02 6.68
C ALA A 136 -8.70 5.40 6.00
N ASN A 137 -9.05 5.48 4.71
CA ASN A 137 -9.00 6.71 3.91
C ASN A 137 -10.08 7.71 4.32
N ASP A 138 -11.30 7.23 4.58
CA ASP A 138 -12.42 8.03 5.07
C ASP A 138 -12.09 8.73 6.38
N ILE A 139 -11.45 8.02 7.31
CA ILE A 139 -11.07 8.57 8.61
C ILE A 139 -9.92 9.57 8.48
N SER A 140 -9.00 9.39 7.53
CA SER A 140 -7.97 10.39 7.25
C SER A 140 -8.58 11.72 6.77
N VAL A 141 -9.62 11.66 5.92
CA VAL A 141 -10.38 12.84 5.49
C VAL A 141 -11.13 13.46 6.66
N THR A 142 -11.78 12.63 7.50
CA THR A 142 -12.48 13.08 8.72
C THR A 142 -11.53 13.84 9.67
N ILE A 143 -10.31 13.34 9.88
CA ILE A 143 -9.29 14.04 10.67
C ILE A 143 -8.92 15.38 10.02
N ALA A 144 -8.69 15.38 8.72
CA ALA A 144 -8.28 16.58 8.00
C ALA A 144 -9.33 17.68 8.04
N GLU A 145 -10.58 17.35 7.83
CA GLU A 145 -11.69 18.30 7.91
C GLU A 145 -11.93 18.80 9.35
N GLY A 146 -11.85 17.88 10.33
CA GLY A 146 -12.08 18.24 11.72
C GLY A 146 -10.99 19.11 12.35
N LEU A 147 -9.72 18.92 11.95
CA LEU A 147 -8.58 19.66 12.51
C LEU A 147 -8.12 20.84 11.63
N GLY A 148 -8.32 20.75 10.33
CA GLY A 148 -7.90 21.78 9.37
C GLY A 148 -9.05 22.61 8.80
N GLY A 149 -10.31 22.26 9.11
CA GLY A 149 -11.50 22.86 8.51
C GLY A 149 -11.76 22.38 7.08
N SER A 150 -10.71 21.99 6.34
CA SER A 150 -10.78 21.39 5.01
C SER A 150 -9.60 20.46 4.76
N VAL A 151 -9.73 19.60 3.74
CA VAL A 151 -8.64 18.71 3.30
C VAL A 151 -7.46 19.55 2.77
N GLU A 152 -7.74 20.63 2.07
CA GLU A 152 -6.76 21.53 1.45
C GLU A 152 -5.95 22.26 2.52
N ASN A 153 -6.61 22.83 3.51
CA ASN A 153 -5.94 23.49 4.65
C ASN A 153 -5.10 22.48 5.44
N PHE A 154 -5.63 21.28 5.67
CA PHE A 154 -4.88 20.25 6.37
C PHE A 154 -3.65 19.78 5.58
N ALA A 155 -3.76 19.66 4.25
CA ALA A 155 -2.61 19.40 3.39
C ALA A 155 -1.56 20.52 3.46
N ALA A 156 -1.98 21.77 3.57
CA ALA A 156 -1.07 22.90 3.82
C ALA A 156 -0.35 22.74 5.17
N MET A 157 -1.06 22.33 6.23
CA MET A 157 -0.45 22.03 7.54
C MET A 157 0.55 20.87 7.44
N MET A 158 0.22 19.78 6.72
CA MET A 158 1.13 18.65 6.48
C MET A 158 2.42 19.15 5.77
N ASN A 159 2.30 19.99 4.77
CA ASN A 159 3.46 20.53 4.04
C ASN A 159 4.27 21.52 4.90
N ALA A 160 3.64 22.28 5.79
CA ALA A 160 4.35 23.12 6.75
C ALA A 160 5.21 22.28 7.71
N GLU A 161 4.67 21.19 8.24
CA GLU A 161 5.42 20.28 9.10
C GLU A 161 6.50 19.50 8.31
N ALA A 162 6.24 19.14 7.05
CA ALA A 162 7.26 18.52 6.19
C ALA A 162 8.47 19.46 6.01
N ARG A 163 8.24 20.75 5.73
CA ARG A 163 9.32 21.75 5.65
C ARG A 163 10.05 21.89 6.98
N ARG A 164 9.33 21.97 8.10
CA ARG A 164 9.93 22.08 9.44
C ARG A 164 10.86 20.90 9.76
N LEU A 165 10.48 19.70 9.31
CA LEU A 165 11.27 18.48 9.50
C LEU A 165 12.41 18.31 8.48
N GLY A 166 12.55 19.20 7.51
CA GLY A 166 13.57 19.08 6.45
C GLY A 166 13.26 18.01 5.41
N MET A 167 11.98 17.67 5.21
CA MET A 167 11.50 16.71 4.21
C MET A 167 11.42 17.38 2.83
N SER A 168 12.57 17.73 2.27
CA SER A 168 12.69 18.58 1.07
C SER A 168 12.19 17.91 -0.22
N GLY A 169 12.13 16.59 -0.27
CA GLY A 169 11.60 15.83 -1.43
C GLY A 169 10.12 15.46 -1.28
N THR A 170 9.42 16.03 -0.28
CA THR A 170 8.05 15.64 0.05
C THR A 170 7.04 16.75 -0.23
N ARG A 171 5.93 16.36 -0.86
CA ARG A 171 4.74 17.19 -1.01
C ARG A 171 3.49 16.34 -0.80
N PHE A 172 2.61 16.78 0.08
CA PHE A 172 1.31 16.17 0.34
C PHE A 172 0.20 17.01 -0.29
N ILE A 173 -0.75 16.34 -0.96
CA ILE A 173 -1.95 16.98 -1.54
C ILE A 173 -3.24 16.49 -0.85
N ASN A 174 -3.14 15.41 -0.07
CA ASN A 174 -4.27 14.83 0.65
C ASN A 174 -3.78 14.10 1.90
N PRO A 175 -4.68 13.79 2.87
CA PRO A 175 -4.30 13.17 4.14
C PRO A 175 -4.18 11.65 4.09
N ASN A 176 -4.55 10.99 3.00
CA ASN A 176 -4.68 9.54 2.93
C ASN A 176 -3.67 8.85 2.02
N GLY A 177 -3.02 9.60 1.11
CA GLY A 177 -2.02 9.07 0.18
C GLY A 177 -2.59 8.44 -1.09
N LEU A 178 -3.85 8.71 -1.40
CA LEU A 178 -4.39 8.38 -2.72
C LEU A 178 -3.66 9.17 -3.80
N PRO A 179 -3.49 8.60 -5.00
CA PRO A 179 -2.76 9.25 -6.09
C PRO A 179 -3.37 10.61 -6.47
N GLY A 180 -2.50 11.53 -6.85
CA GLY A 180 -2.87 12.84 -7.36
C GLY A 180 -1.63 13.62 -7.79
N ALA A 181 -1.81 14.59 -8.68
CA ALA A 181 -0.70 15.38 -9.22
C ALA A 181 0.08 16.10 -8.10
N GLY A 182 1.38 15.84 -8.01
CA GLY A 182 2.26 16.43 -7.01
C GLY A 182 2.33 15.72 -5.67
N GLN A 183 1.62 14.58 -5.48
CA GLN A 183 1.80 13.71 -4.29
C GLN A 183 3.12 12.97 -4.40
N GLN A 184 4.09 13.28 -3.55
CA GLN A 184 5.40 12.62 -3.56
C GLN A 184 6.09 12.66 -2.20
N THR A 185 7.04 11.76 -2.01
CA THR A 185 7.96 11.71 -0.86
C THR A 185 9.27 11.06 -1.28
N THR A 186 10.19 10.86 -0.34
CA THR A 186 11.40 10.05 -0.50
C THR A 186 11.57 9.11 0.68
N ALA A 187 12.37 8.03 0.54
CA ALA A 187 12.67 7.14 1.65
C ALA A 187 13.36 7.90 2.80
N ARG A 188 14.27 8.85 2.46
CA ARG A 188 14.92 9.74 3.43
C ARG A 188 13.90 10.55 4.23
N ASP A 189 12.95 11.17 3.57
CA ASP A 189 11.97 12.03 4.23
C ASP A 189 11.00 11.23 5.11
N MET A 190 10.64 10.02 4.69
CA MET A 190 9.82 9.13 5.52
C MET A 190 10.59 8.64 6.76
N ALA A 191 11.90 8.42 6.66
CA ALA A 191 12.73 8.13 7.82
C ALA A 191 12.83 9.33 8.79
N LEU A 192 12.95 10.56 8.28
CA LEU A 192 12.89 11.79 9.09
C LEU A 192 11.57 11.90 9.85
N LEU A 193 10.45 11.64 9.17
CA LEU A 193 9.13 11.66 9.81
C LEU A 193 9.01 10.60 10.91
N ALA A 194 9.44 9.36 10.64
CA ALA A 194 9.42 8.30 11.64
C ALA A 194 10.29 8.65 12.86
N TYR A 195 11.47 9.19 12.60
CA TYR A 195 12.38 9.66 13.65
C TYR A 195 11.73 10.76 14.51
N ALA A 196 11.12 11.76 13.88
CA ALA A 196 10.41 12.83 14.57
C ALA A 196 9.23 12.30 15.40
N MET A 197 8.42 11.39 14.85
CA MET A 197 7.30 10.78 15.57
C MET A 197 7.77 10.07 16.84
N MET A 198 8.84 9.32 16.78
CA MET A 198 9.36 8.59 17.94
C MET A 198 9.94 9.52 19.00
N ARG A 199 10.58 10.61 18.60
CA ARG A 199 11.22 11.55 19.53
C ARG A 199 10.26 12.55 20.13
N GLU A 200 9.35 13.06 19.31
CA GLU A 200 8.43 14.11 19.75
C GLU A 200 7.19 13.52 20.45
N PHE A 201 6.80 12.27 20.16
CA PHE A 201 5.57 11.66 20.67
C PHE A 201 5.78 10.24 21.23
N PRO A 202 6.79 10.01 22.10
CA PRO A 202 7.04 8.66 22.64
C PRO A 202 5.85 8.11 23.42
N GLU A 203 5.04 9.00 24.06
CA GLU A 203 3.80 8.67 24.80
C GLU A 203 2.71 8.08 23.90
N HIS A 204 2.75 8.36 22.59
CA HIS A 204 1.82 7.84 21.60
C HIS A 204 2.36 6.65 20.80
N SER A 205 3.46 6.04 21.25
CA SER A 205 4.14 4.94 20.53
C SER A 205 3.23 3.74 20.24
N LEU A 206 2.20 3.53 21.06
CA LEU A 206 1.21 2.46 20.83
C LEU A 206 0.52 2.60 19.45
N LEU A 207 0.31 3.80 18.92
CA LEU A 207 -0.39 4.02 17.66
C LEU A 207 0.27 3.30 16.48
N TRP A 208 1.60 3.23 16.41
CA TRP A 208 2.33 2.57 15.32
C TRP A 208 2.82 1.16 15.65
N ARG A 209 2.62 0.72 16.92
CA ARG A 209 2.97 -0.64 17.36
C ARG A 209 1.77 -1.59 17.40
N MET A 210 0.56 -1.06 17.26
CA MET A 210 -0.69 -1.79 17.48
C MET A 210 -0.91 -2.86 16.42
N PRO A 211 -1.05 -4.15 16.81
CA PRO A 211 -1.20 -5.26 15.86
C PRO A 211 -2.62 -5.37 15.31
N ALA A 212 -3.61 -4.88 16.03
CA ALA A 212 -5.01 -4.93 15.64
C ALA A 212 -5.86 -3.92 16.42
N ILE A 213 -7.02 -3.57 15.89
CA ILE A 213 -8.08 -2.86 16.59
C ILE A 213 -9.39 -3.64 16.51
N ARG A 214 -10.27 -3.42 17.48
CA ARG A 214 -11.61 -4.00 17.48
C ARG A 214 -12.65 -2.88 17.33
N TYR A 215 -13.63 -3.12 16.46
CA TYR A 215 -14.82 -2.29 16.35
C TYR A 215 -16.05 -3.20 16.28
N GLY A 216 -16.91 -3.13 17.31
CA GLY A 216 -17.97 -4.12 17.51
C GLY A 216 -17.39 -5.53 17.57
N ASN A 217 -17.95 -6.44 16.78
CA ASN A 217 -17.49 -7.83 16.69
C ASN A 217 -16.37 -8.04 15.66
N ARG A 218 -15.91 -6.98 14.99
CA ARG A 218 -14.86 -7.08 13.93
C ARG A 218 -13.48 -6.77 14.51
N VAL A 219 -12.54 -7.67 14.29
CA VAL A 219 -11.12 -7.45 14.56
C VAL A 219 -10.43 -7.11 13.23
N MET A 220 -9.81 -5.95 13.18
CA MET A 220 -9.05 -5.47 12.03
C MET A 220 -7.57 -5.54 12.37
N ARG A 221 -6.84 -6.41 11.66
CA ARG A 221 -5.40 -6.61 11.84
C ARG A 221 -4.61 -5.53 11.11
N ASN A 222 -3.45 -5.19 11.67
CA ASN A 222 -2.49 -4.32 10.99
C ASN A 222 -1.88 -5.08 9.79
N PRO A 223 -1.87 -4.50 8.57
CA PRO A 223 -1.27 -5.12 7.40
C PRO A 223 0.27 -5.14 7.44
N ASN A 224 0.90 -4.52 8.44
CA ASN A 224 2.33 -4.67 8.67
C ASN A 224 2.60 -6.03 9.30
N HIS A 225 2.88 -7.02 8.44
CA HIS A 225 3.14 -8.39 8.86
C HIS A 225 4.46 -8.58 9.65
N LEU A 226 5.29 -7.56 9.76
CA LEU A 226 6.50 -7.63 10.61
C LEU A 226 6.12 -7.58 12.09
N ILE A 227 5.06 -6.85 12.45
CA ILE A 227 4.60 -6.73 13.84
C ILE A 227 4.13 -8.12 14.33
N GLY A 228 4.78 -8.61 15.39
CA GLY A 228 4.47 -9.92 16.00
C GLY A 228 5.04 -11.13 15.25
N ARG A 229 5.74 -10.94 14.10
CA ARG A 229 6.40 -12.03 13.35
C ARG A 229 7.92 -11.89 13.29
N TYR A 230 8.41 -10.68 13.09
CA TYR A 230 9.84 -10.41 13.09
C TYR A 230 10.26 -9.97 14.49
N GLN A 231 11.22 -10.67 15.09
CA GLN A 231 11.68 -10.39 16.44
C GLN A 231 12.20 -8.95 16.56
N GLY A 232 11.58 -8.18 17.45
CA GLY A 232 11.91 -6.79 17.69
C GLY A 232 11.18 -5.78 16.80
N ALA A 233 10.43 -6.21 15.78
CA ALA A 233 9.64 -5.27 14.95
C ALA A 233 8.51 -4.64 15.78
N ASP A 234 8.47 -3.30 15.79
CA ASP A 234 7.56 -2.53 16.64
C ASP A 234 6.95 -1.30 15.93
N GLY A 235 6.86 -1.32 14.63
CA GLY A 235 6.23 -0.26 13.83
C GLY A 235 6.57 -0.41 12.34
N PHE A 236 6.26 0.54 11.47
CA PHE A 236 5.37 1.68 11.64
C PHE A 236 4.11 1.56 10.78
N LYS A 237 4.29 1.65 9.47
CA LYS A 237 3.17 1.79 8.53
C LYS A 237 3.49 1.15 7.18
N THR A 238 2.48 0.57 6.56
CA THR A 238 2.52 0.08 5.19
C THR A 238 1.71 0.96 4.26
N GLY A 239 2.04 0.93 2.97
CA GLY A 239 1.30 1.60 1.91
C GLY A 239 1.32 0.79 0.62
N PHE A 240 0.25 0.88 -0.16
CA PHE A 240 0.17 0.27 -1.47
C PHE A 240 -0.77 1.07 -2.38
N THR A 241 -0.31 1.31 -3.59
CA THR A 241 -1.13 1.64 -4.76
C THR A 241 -0.52 0.96 -5.98
N CYS A 242 -1.29 0.75 -7.05
CA CYS A 242 -0.73 0.17 -8.27
C CYS A 242 0.47 0.98 -8.81
N ALA A 243 0.45 2.30 -8.64
CA ALA A 243 1.50 3.19 -9.12
C ALA A 243 2.75 3.21 -8.22
N SER A 244 2.61 2.99 -6.90
CA SER A 244 3.74 3.01 -5.96
C SER A 244 4.34 1.63 -5.71
N GLY A 245 3.60 0.57 -5.98
CA GLY A 245 3.92 -0.74 -5.41
C GLY A 245 3.75 -0.77 -3.89
N PHE A 246 4.38 -1.76 -3.25
CA PHE A 246 4.38 -1.90 -1.79
C PHE A 246 5.41 -0.97 -1.16
N ASN A 247 4.96 -0.20 -0.17
CA ASN A 247 5.80 0.66 0.65
C ASN A 247 5.72 0.24 2.11
N VAL A 248 6.81 0.40 2.83
CA VAL A 248 6.84 0.20 4.29
C VAL A 248 7.79 1.19 4.94
N VAL A 249 7.37 1.75 6.06
CA VAL A 249 8.27 2.25 7.08
C VAL A 249 8.21 1.26 8.23
N ALA A 250 9.33 0.70 8.59
CA ALA A 250 9.45 -0.28 9.67
C ALA A 250 10.43 0.19 10.73
N THR A 251 10.18 -0.23 11.97
CA THR A 251 11.15 -0.11 13.06
C THR A 251 11.33 -1.45 13.73
N ALA A 252 12.56 -1.72 14.17
CA ALA A 252 12.86 -2.91 14.94
C ALA A 252 13.96 -2.61 15.97
N THR A 253 13.83 -3.23 17.14
CA THR A 253 14.81 -3.15 18.23
C THR A 253 15.43 -4.51 18.45
N ARG A 254 16.76 -4.59 18.43
CA ARG A 254 17.50 -5.81 18.75
C ARG A 254 18.82 -5.44 19.47
N GLY A 255 19.14 -6.15 20.56
CA GLY A 255 20.35 -5.89 21.35
C GLY A 255 20.45 -4.44 21.83
N GLY A 256 19.33 -3.82 22.22
CA GLY A 256 19.28 -2.42 22.66
C GLY A 256 19.37 -1.38 21.54
N ARG A 257 19.65 -1.79 20.29
CA ARG A 257 19.72 -0.90 19.13
C ARG A 257 18.43 -0.90 18.35
N LYS A 258 17.90 0.28 18.05
CA LYS A 258 16.70 0.48 17.25
C LYS A 258 17.03 1.04 15.89
N LEU A 259 16.46 0.46 14.85
CA LEU A 259 16.60 0.89 13.46
C LEU A 259 15.26 1.38 12.90
N ILE A 260 15.34 2.31 11.95
CA ILE A 260 14.26 2.75 11.06
C ILE A 260 14.65 2.30 9.65
N VAL A 261 13.71 1.65 8.97
CA VAL A 261 13.87 1.21 7.59
C VAL A 261 12.70 1.74 6.77
#